data_2c7a01e71e324f24af012b498570a3cd
#
_entry.id   2c7a01e71e324f24af012b498570a3cd
#
_cell.length_a   1.000
_cell.length_b   1.000
_cell.length_c   1.000
_cell.angle_alpha   90.00
_cell.angle_beta   90.00
_cell.angle_gamma   90.00
#
_symmetry.space_group_name_H-M   'P 1'
#
loop_
_entity.id
_entity.type
_entity.pdbx_description
1 polymer ?
#
loop_
_entity_poly.entity_id
_entity_poly.type
_entity_poly.pdbx_seq_one_letter_code
_entity_poly.pdbx_strand_id
1 'polypeptide(L)'
;MSKIVIKIIQAALILCLMVFTSYAQETQLKITKREISGHLEFLTSSKNKGRLPGTKGNRRVVRYIAKDFKSSGVKAFDEEYRQKFRAQLRGEKGGKPGKNVKTWNVVGYIEGNDPYLKKEYIVLGAHYDHLGHGGPSSKKPGSKEIHPGADDNASGTSALLEIAEKLVGNRFMLRRSVIVVAFGAEEQGLLGSEYFVRNLPVPKESIKLMINMDMIGRLNEQQQVYMGGAGTFPKGVDLMKDLGSELGLNPVVHAGEVGGSDHVSFYKEGISVLGLHTGGHPQYHRPEDTMDLINIPGEIKVAEYIYRTIIKVAGEDYEMKFIRQD
;
A
#
# COMPACT_ATOMS: atom_id res chain seq x y z
N MET A 1 -13.18 -4.12 -56.68
CA MET A 1 -13.93 -4.14 -55.40
C MET A 1 -14.79 -2.90 -55.32
N SER A 2 -16.10 -3.04 -55.01
CA SER A 2 -16.98 -1.86 -54.95
C SER A 2 -16.61 -1.00 -53.72
N LYS A 3 -16.85 0.35 -53.86
CA LYS A 3 -16.60 1.30 -52.75
C LYS A 3 -17.32 0.92 -51.45
N ILE A 4 -18.41 0.16 -51.54
CA ILE A 4 -19.19 -0.36 -50.42
C ILE A 4 -18.41 -1.48 -49.68
N VAL A 5 -17.78 -2.41 -50.41
CA VAL A 5 -16.99 -3.50 -49.82
C VAL A 5 -15.77 -2.96 -49.07
N ILE A 6 -15.12 -1.93 -49.59
CA ILE A 6 -13.98 -1.28 -48.91
C ILE A 6 -14.42 -0.62 -47.59
N LYS A 7 -15.56 0.07 -47.56
CA LYS A 7 -16.12 0.70 -46.35
C LYS A 7 -16.49 -0.33 -45.29
N ILE A 8 -17.03 -1.48 -45.67
CA ILE A 8 -17.39 -2.57 -44.75
C ILE A 8 -16.12 -3.17 -44.15
N ILE A 9 -15.08 -3.41 -44.94
CA ILE A 9 -13.80 -3.93 -44.45
C ILE A 9 -13.13 -2.93 -43.49
N GLN A 10 -13.15 -1.64 -43.79
CA GLN A 10 -12.60 -0.60 -42.90
C GLN A 10 -13.36 -0.52 -41.58
N ALA A 11 -14.70 -0.57 -41.60
CA ALA A 11 -15.52 -0.58 -40.38
C ALA A 11 -15.27 -1.83 -39.53
N ALA A 12 -15.14 -3.00 -40.14
CA ALA A 12 -14.81 -4.25 -39.44
C ALA A 12 -13.41 -4.22 -38.80
N LEU A 13 -12.42 -3.65 -39.50
CA LEU A 13 -11.06 -3.46 -38.96
C LEU A 13 -11.03 -2.50 -37.76
N ILE A 14 -11.77 -1.40 -37.83
CA ILE A 14 -11.88 -0.44 -36.72
C ILE A 14 -12.58 -1.08 -35.52
N LEU A 15 -13.64 -1.86 -35.75
CA LEU A 15 -14.35 -2.58 -34.69
C LEU A 15 -13.45 -3.66 -34.03
N CYS A 16 -12.70 -4.43 -34.82
CA CYS A 16 -11.70 -5.38 -34.32
C CYS A 16 -10.61 -4.67 -33.50
N LEU A 17 -10.06 -3.55 -33.96
CA LEU A 17 -9.07 -2.77 -33.21
C LEU A 17 -9.63 -2.27 -31.87
N MET A 18 -10.87 -1.77 -31.83
CA MET A 18 -11.51 -1.32 -30.60
C MET A 18 -11.75 -2.47 -29.62
N VAL A 19 -12.16 -3.64 -30.09
CA VAL A 19 -12.33 -4.84 -29.24
C VAL A 19 -10.97 -5.33 -28.71
N PHE A 20 -9.91 -5.35 -29.53
CA PHE A 20 -8.56 -5.73 -29.08
C PHE A 20 -7.97 -4.75 -28.09
N THR A 21 -8.18 -3.43 -28.26
CA THR A 21 -7.72 -2.43 -27.30
C THR A 21 -8.47 -2.52 -25.97
N SER A 22 -9.78 -2.73 -25.99
CA SER A 22 -10.59 -2.94 -24.77
C SER A 22 -10.17 -4.21 -24.02
N TYR A 23 -9.93 -5.29 -24.73
CA TYR A 23 -9.50 -6.55 -24.09
C TYR A 23 -8.07 -6.48 -23.53
N ALA A 24 -7.14 -5.83 -24.25
CA ALA A 24 -5.78 -5.58 -23.77
C ALA A 24 -5.76 -4.61 -22.56
N GLN A 25 -6.62 -3.60 -22.56
CA GLN A 25 -6.75 -2.66 -21.47
C GLN A 25 -7.35 -3.33 -20.23
N GLU A 26 -8.38 -4.19 -20.38
CA GLU A 26 -8.97 -4.93 -19.26
C GLU A 26 -8.00 -5.93 -18.61
N THR A 27 -7.09 -6.55 -19.40
CA THR A 27 -6.04 -7.44 -18.85
C THR A 27 -4.92 -6.69 -18.15
N GLN A 28 -4.56 -5.47 -18.59
CA GLN A 28 -3.55 -4.65 -17.92
C GLN A 28 -4.02 -4.05 -16.59
N LEU A 29 -5.33 -3.99 -16.34
CA LEU A 29 -5.92 -3.33 -15.18
C LEU A 29 -6.24 -4.29 -14.02
N LYS A 30 -5.93 -5.58 -14.13
CA LYS A 30 -6.20 -6.57 -13.09
C LYS A 30 -4.95 -6.85 -12.26
N ILE A 31 -5.08 -6.75 -10.95
CA ILE A 31 -4.08 -7.28 -10.02
C ILE A 31 -4.03 -8.80 -10.18
N THR A 32 -2.88 -9.37 -10.53
CA THR A 32 -2.79 -10.78 -10.85
C THR A 32 -2.05 -11.59 -9.79
N LYS A 33 -2.40 -12.86 -9.69
CA LYS A 33 -1.70 -13.81 -8.81
C LYS A 33 -0.18 -13.85 -9.11
N ARG A 34 0.20 -13.77 -10.38
CA ARG A 34 1.61 -13.84 -10.80
C ARG A 34 2.42 -12.66 -10.26
N GLU A 35 1.86 -11.46 -10.34
CA GLU A 35 2.52 -10.23 -9.93
C GLU A 35 2.64 -10.16 -8.41
N ILE A 36 1.53 -10.35 -7.68
CA ILE A 36 1.55 -10.44 -6.21
C ILE A 36 2.56 -11.50 -5.74
N SER A 37 2.52 -12.71 -6.33
CA SER A 37 3.49 -13.76 -5.97
C SER A 37 4.93 -13.34 -6.23
N GLY A 38 5.20 -12.68 -7.36
CA GLY A 38 6.54 -12.20 -7.71
C GLY A 38 7.07 -11.16 -6.73
N HIS A 39 6.22 -10.22 -6.29
CA HIS A 39 6.57 -9.24 -5.26
C HIS A 39 6.85 -9.92 -3.91
N LEU A 40 5.96 -10.82 -3.48
CA LEU A 40 6.14 -11.58 -2.23
C LEU A 40 7.43 -12.40 -2.24
N GLU A 41 7.71 -13.16 -3.32
CA GLU A 41 8.96 -13.93 -3.48
C GLU A 41 10.18 -13.04 -3.37
N PHE A 42 10.16 -11.88 -4.03
CA PHE A 42 11.28 -10.94 -3.93
C PHE A 42 11.44 -10.41 -2.52
N LEU A 43 10.36 -9.89 -1.90
CA LEU A 43 10.40 -9.25 -0.60
C LEU A 43 10.81 -10.22 0.52
N THR A 44 10.30 -11.44 0.52
CA THR A 44 10.57 -12.47 1.54
C THR A 44 11.86 -13.26 1.29
N SER A 45 12.50 -13.07 0.13
CA SER A 45 13.73 -13.77 -0.23
C SER A 45 14.78 -13.71 0.87
N SER A 46 15.44 -14.83 1.15
CA SER A 46 16.57 -14.95 2.10
C SER A 46 17.71 -13.97 1.78
N LYS A 47 17.84 -13.53 0.52
CA LYS A 47 18.81 -12.49 0.10
C LYS A 47 18.51 -11.13 0.74
N ASN A 48 17.28 -10.86 1.14
CA ASN A 48 16.87 -9.62 1.81
C ASN A 48 17.01 -9.70 3.33
N LYS A 49 17.26 -10.90 3.87
CA LYS A 49 17.55 -11.13 5.29
C LYS A 49 16.57 -10.41 6.22
N GLY A 50 15.26 -10.54 5.94
CA GLY A 50 14.20 -9.93 6.74
C GLY A 50 14.19 -8.40 6.72
N ARG A 51 14.75 -7.74 5.72
CA ARG A 51 14.59 -6.32 5.39
C ARG A 51 14.86 -5.31 6.52
N LEU A 52 15.61 -5.68 7.57
CA LEU A 52 15.90 -4.80 8.72
C LEU A 52 16.53 -3.47 8.25
N PRO A 53 16.05 -2.31 8.72
CA PRO A 53 16.59 -0.99 8.36
C PRO A 53 18.11 -0.90 8.48
N GLY A 54 18.76 -0.22 7.53
CA GLY A 54 20.21 -0.04 7.48
C GLY A 54 21.01 -1.20 6.87
N THR A 55 20.40 -2.35 6.62
CA THR A 55 21.08 -3.54 6.04
C THR A 55 21.19 -3.49 4.52
N LYS A 56 22.00 -4.39 3.95
CA LYS A 56 22.08 -4.58 2.50
C LYS A 56 20.76 -5.08 1.91
N GLY A 57 20.02 -5.94 2.65
CA GLY A 57 18.71 -6.42 2.25
C GLY A 57 17.68 -5.29 2.16
N ASN A 58 17.60 -4.46 3.19
CA ASN A 58 16.74 -3.27 3.20
C ASN A 58 17.02 -2.34 1.99
N ARG A 59 18.29 -2.01 1.72
CA ARG A 59 18.67 -1.20 0.54
C ARG A 59 18.33 -1.84 -0.80
N ARG A 60 18.31 -3.19 -0.87
CA ARG A 60 17.89 -3.92 -2.08
C ARG A 60 16.39 -3.75 -2.30
N VAL A 61 15.59 -3.86 -1.25
CA VAL A 61 14.14 -3.66 -1.30
C VAL A 61 13.80 -2.22 -1.67
N VAL A 62 14.45 -1.22 -1.08
CA VAL A 62 14.29 0.21 -1.48
C VAL A 62 14.50 0.42 -2.97
N ARG A 63 15.57 -0.17 -3.54
CA ARG A 63 15.84 -0.06 -4.98
C ARG A 63 14.81 -0.79 -5.84
N TYR A 64 14.31 -1.91 -5.35
CA TYR A 64 13.27 -2.69 -6.02
C TYR A 64 11.98 -1.88 -6.12
N ILE A 65 11.48 -1.37 -5.01
CA ILE A 65 10.25 -0.56 -4.96
C ILE A 65 10.40 0.71 -5.81
N ALA A 66 11.52 1.43 -5.71
CA ALA A 66 11.77 2.63 -6.52
C ALA A 66 11.83 2.33 -8.04
N LYS A 67 12.40 1.17 -8.42
CA LYS A 67 12.41 0.73 -9.82
C LYS A 67 11.01 0.37 -10.29
N ASP A 68 10.23 -0.30 -9.45
CA ASP A 68 8.86 -0.70 -9.74
C ASP A 68 7.97 0.54 -9.95
N PHE A 69 7.96 1.49 -9.02
CA PHE A 69 7.27 2.78 -9.19
C PHE A 69 7.64 3.47 -10.51
N LYS A 70 8.94 3.47 -10.86
CA LYS A 70 9.38 4.07 -12.13
C LYS A 70 8.85 3.31 -13.34
N SER A 71 8.89 1.98 -13.32
CA SER A 71 8.45 1.16 -14.46
C SER A 71 6.96 1.18 -14.67
N SER A 72 6.16 1.29 -13.60
CA SER A 72 4.71 1.42 -13.66
C SER A 72 4.22 2.83 -14.00
N GLY A 73 5.11 3.83 -14.06
CA GLY A 73 4.75 5.20 -14.44
C GLY A 73 4.29 6.09 -13.28
N VAL A 74 4.48 5.66 -12.04
CA VAL A 74 4.38 6.53 -10.86
C VAL A 74 5.41 7.65 -10.98
N LYS A 75 5.06 8.89 -10.67
CA LYS A 75 5.97 10.06 -10.75
C LYS A 75 6.75 10.23 -9.44
N ALA A 76 8.00 10.67 -9.52
CA ALA A 76 8.77 11.11 -8.35
C ALA A 76 8.52 12.59 -8.08
N PHE A 77 8.62 13.04 -6.81
CA PHE A 77 8.52 14.47 -6.47
C PHE A 77 9.77 15.25 -6.89
N ASP A 78 10.97 14.73 -6.58
CA ASP A 78 12.25 15.41 -6.79
C ASP A 78 13.23 14.53 -7.58
N GLU A 79 12.83 14.05 -8.76
CA GLU A 79 13.61 13.12 -9.62
C GLU A 79 14.00 11.79 -8.93
N GLU A 80 13.94 11.72 -7.60
CA GLU A 80 14.21 10.53 -6.79
C GLU A 80 12.95 10.10 -6.02
N TYR A 81 12.72 8.76 -5.98
CA TYR A 81 11.66 8.18 -5.17
C TYR A 81 12.05 8.02 -3.68
N ARG A 82 13.29 8.31 -3.31
CA ARG A 82 13.88 7.93 -2.03
C ARG A 82 13.96 9.12 -1.07
N GLN A 83 13.07 9.15 -0.09
CA GLN A 83 13.13 10.09 1.01
C GLN A 83 14.02 9.50 2.13
N LYS A 84 15.25 10.02 2.26
CA LYS A 84 16.27 9.49 3.17
C LYS A 84 16.13 10.03 4.58
N PHE A 85 16.26 9.15 5.58
CA PHE A 85 16.27 9.54 6.98
C PHE A 85 17.18 8.64 7.83
N ARG A 86 17.28 8.95 9.13
CA ARG A 86 17.98 8.12 10.11
C ARG A 86 16.96 7.51 11.07
N ALA A 87 17.13 6.21 11.32
CA ALA A 87 16.30 5.45 12.24
C ALA A 87 17.15 4.91 13.40
N GLN A 88 16.66 5.09 14.61
CA GLN A 88 17.19 4.47 15.80
C GLN A 88 16.58 3.07 15.91
N LEU A 89 17.40 2.02 15.76
CA LEU A 89 16.91 0.66 15.96
C LEU A 89 16.57 0.42 17.43
N ARG A 90 15.60 -0.44 17.69
CA ARG A 90 15.28 -0.89 19.05
C ARG A 90 16.47 -1.63 19.66
N GLY A 91 16.83 -1.29 20.90
CA GLY A 91 17.82 -1.99 21.69
C GLY A 91 17.20 -3.12 22.51
N GLU A 92 18.03 -3.96 23.08
CA GLU A 92 17.61 -4.98 24.06
C GLU A 92 16.90 -4.31 25.24
N LYS A 93 15.85 -4.95 25.78
CA LYS A 93 15.10 -4.44 26.93
C LYS A 93 16.02 -4.28 28.15
N GLY A 94 16.16 -3.06 28.65
CA GLY A 94 17.10 -2.74 29.73
C GLY A 94 18.57 -2.61 29.31
N GLY A 95 18.88 -2.75 27.99
CA GLY A 95 20.22 -2.63 27.42
C GLY A 95 20.49 -1.28 26.78
N LYS A 96 21.59 -1.21 26.03
CA LYS A 96 21.96 -0.01 25.26
C LYS A 96 20.97 0.21 24.11
N PRO A 97 20.72 1.46 23.71
CA PRO A 97 19.98 1.76 22.47
C PRO A 97 20.60 1.02 21.30
N GLY A 98 19.77 0.56 20.36
CA GLY A 98 20.24 -0.05 19.13
C GLY A 98 21.04 0.93 18.27
N LYS A 99 21.47 0.51 17.09
CA LYS A 99 22.26 1.35 16.19
C LYS A 99 21.39 2.41 15.53
N ASN A 100 21.95 3.61 15.35
CA ASN A 100 21.36 4.64 14.50
C ASN A 100 21.81 4.41 13.05
N VAL A 101 20.86 4.09 12.16
CA VAL A 101 21.12 3.66 10.78
C VAL A 101 20.48 4.60 9.75
N LYS A 102 21.00 4.58 8.53
CA LYS A 102 20.36 5.24 7.38
C LYS A 102 19.34 4.29 6.77
N THR A 103 18.14 4.80 6.52
CA THR A 103 17.08 4.10 5.79
C THR A 103 16.30 5.11 4.94
N TRP A 104 15.21 4.69 4.29
CA TRP A 104 14.46 5.51 3.34
C TRP A 104 12.97 5.18 3.44
N ASN A 105 12.11 6.17 3.19
CA ASN A 105 10.82 5.91 2.60
C ASN A 105 10.97 5.90 1.07
N VAL A 106 10.13 5.15 0.38
CA VAL A 106 10.04 5.21 -1.09
C VAL A 106 8.73 5.87 -1.44
N VAL A 107 8.79 7.03 -2.10
CA VAL A 107 7.66 7.94 -2.27
C VAL A 107 7.49 8.28 -3.74
N GLY A 108 6.27 8.22 -4.22
CA GLY A 108 5.90 8.70 -5.54
C GLY A 108 4.47 9.21 -5.56
N TYR A 109 3.99 9.68 -6.71
CA TYR A 109 2.62 10.13 -6.85
C TYR A 109 2.05 9.84 -8.23
N ILE A 110 0.73 9.76 -8.29
CA ILE A 110 -0.08 9.64 -9.50
C ILE A 110 -0.94 10.90 -9.58
N GLU A 111 -0.73 11.69 -10.62
CA GLU A 111 -1.42 12.98 -10.76
C GLU A 111 -2.88 12.79 -11.19
N GLY A 112 -3.79 13.42 -10.46
CA GLY A 112 -5.20 13.50 -10.82
C GLY A 112 -5.44 14.40 -12.03
N ASN A 113 -6.59 14.28 -12.65
CA ASN A 113 -6.95 14.97 -13.91
C ASN A 113 -7.81 16.23 -13.74
N ASP A 114 -8.39 16.45 -12.54
CA ASP A 114 -9.20 17.65 -12.30
C ASP A 114 -8.27 18.86 -12.06
N PRO A 115 -8.49 20.00 -12.73
CA PRO A 115 -7.60 21.16 -12.64
C PRO A 115 -7.48 21.76 -11.23
N TYR A 116 -8.48 21.55 -10.38
CA TYR A 116 -8.52 22.05 -9.00
C TYR A 116 -8.19 20.95 -7.99
N LEU A 117 -8.91 19.82 -8.06
CA LEU A 117 -8.79 18.74 -7.09
C LEU A 117 -7.49 17.95 -7.20
N LYS A 118 -6.75 18.00 -8.30
CA LYS A 118 -5.43 17.36 -8.42
C LYS A 118 -4.38 17.88 -7.43
N LYS A 119 -4.67 19.02 -6.77
CA LYS A 119 -3.85 19.57 -5.67
C LYS A 119 -4.23 19.01 -4.31
N GLU A 120 -5.25 18.18 -4.22
CA GLU A 120 -5.63 17.39 -3.06
C GLU A 120 -5.10 15.97 -3.22
N TYR A 121 -4.66 15.34 -2.13
CA TYR A 121 -3.97 14.06 -2.17
C TYR A 121 -4.61 13.04 -1.24
N ILE A 122 -4.76 11.83 -1.76
CA ILE A 122 -4.96 10.62 -0.96
C ILE A 122 -3.60 9.94 -0.83
N VAL A 123 -3.20 9.56 0.38
CA VAL A 123 -1.97 8.79 0.59
C VAL A 123 -2.32 7.31 0.70
N LEU A 124 -1.65 6.46 -0.07
CA LEU A 124 -1.67 5.00 0.07
C LEU A 124 -0.32 4.55 0.60
N GLY A 125 -0.31 3.82 1.71
CA GLY A 125 0.91 3.41 2.38
C GLY A 125 0.93 1.96 2.85
N ALA A 126 2.16 1.42 2.93
CA ALA A 126 2.49 0.17 3.59
C ALA A 126 3.95 0.21 4.02
N HIS A 127 4.32 -0.42 5.13
CA HIS A 127 5.74 -0.53 5.45
C HIS A 127 6.40 -1.72 4.75
N TYR A 128 7.66 -1.54 4.36
CA TYR A 128 8.42 -2.56 3.65
C TYR A 128 9.52 -3.21 4.49
N ASP A 129 9.87 -2.63 5.63
CA ASP A 129 10.87 -3.20 6.54
C ASP A 129 10.30 -4.34 7.38
N HIS A 130 11.21 -5.10 8.02
CA HIS A 130 10.83 -6.11 9.01
C HIS A 130 12.03 -6.38 9.95
N LEU A 131 11.95 -7.44 10.73
CA LEU A 131 12.80 -7.70 11.91
C LEU A 131 14.20 -8.24 11.59
N GLY A 132 14.53 -8.54 10.34
CA GLY A 132 15.85 -9.09 10.01
C GLY A 132 16.04 -10.52 10.55
N HIS A 133 16.96 -10.70 11.47
CA HIS A 133 17.16 -11.96 12.20
C HIS A 133 16.46 -11.93 13.59
N GLY A 134 15.34 -11.19 13.70
CA GLY A 134 14.60 -11.04 14.94
C GLY A 134 15.05 -9.81 15.73
N GLY A 135 15.44 -10.00 16.98
CA GLY A 135 15.79 -8.92 17.91
C GLY A 135 14.67 -8.65 18.92
N PRO A 136 14.62 -7.43 19.51
CA PRO A 136 13.74 -7.13 20.64
C PRO A 136 12.23 -7.28 20.34
N SER A 137 11.83 -7.11 19.08
CA SER A 137 10.43 -7.23 18.65
C SER A 137 10.03 -8.67 18.26
N SER A 138 11.00 -9.60 18.16
CA SER A 138 10.71 -10.99 17.82
C SER A 138 9.91 -11.70 18.91
N LYS A 139 8.90 -12.48 18.51
CA LYS A 139 8.15 -13.39 19.39
C LYS A 139 8.80 -14.78 19.48
N LYS A 140 10.03 -14.95 18.94
CA LYS A 140 10.88 -16.12 19.12
C LYS A 140 12.23 -15.67 19.70
N PRO A 141 12.30 -15.33 21.00
CA PRO A 141 13.50 -14.79 21.62
C PRO A 141 14.69 -15.73 21.44
N GLY A 142 15.87 -15.15 21.15
CA GLY A 142 17.12 -15.92 20.93
C GLY A 142 17.24 -16.59 19.57
N SER A 143 16.22 -16.58 18.73
CA SER A 143 16.32 -17.05 17.35
C SER A 143 17.30 -16.19 16.54
N LYS A 144 18.14 -16.85 15.71
CA LYS A 144 19.01 -16.22 14.72
C LYS A 144 18.48 -16.44 13.28
N GLU A 145 17.31 -17.03 13.16
CA GLU A 145 16.66 -17.28 11.87
C GLU A 145 16.20 -15.98 11.22
N ILE A 146 16.15 -15.97 9.90
CA ILE A 146 15.58 -14.85 9.17
C ILE A 146 14.08 -14.79 9.48
N HIS A 147 13.57 -13.60 9.79
CA HIS A 147 12.15 -13.31 9.86
C HIS A 147 11.72 -12.77 8.48
N PRO A 148 11.07 -13.60 7.63
CA PRO A 148 10.73 -13.18 6.26
C PRO A 148 9.67 -12.08 6.25
N GLY A 149 8.74 -12.08 7.22
CA GLY A 149 7.67 -11.12 7.32
C GLY A 149 6.80 -11.13 6.06
N ALA A 150 6.18 -12.28 5.76
CA ALA A 150 5.41 -12.41 4.53
C ALA A 150 4.08 -11.67 4.63
N ASP A 151 3.35 -11.88 5.73
CA ASP A 151 2.16 -11.09 6.01
C ASP A 151 2.54 -9.73 6.59
N ASP A 152 3.51 -9.69 7.48
CA ASP A 152 4.03 -8.49 8.13
C ASP A 152 5.39 -8.06 7.55
N ASN A 153 5.47 -7.16 6.56
CA ASN A 153 4.37 -6.60 5.79
C ASN A 153 4.73 -6.64 4.29
N ALA A 154 5.21 -7.83 3.81
CA ALA A 154 5.41 -8.00 2.39
C ALA A 154 4.06 -8.05 1.65
N SER A 155 2.97 -8.50 2.30
CA SER A 155 1.61 -8.48 1.74
C SER A 155 1.12 -7.05 1.46
N GLY A 156 1.21 -6.15 2.44
CA GLY A 156 0.85 -4.74 2.22
C GLY A 156 1.75 -4.05 1.19
N THR A 157 3.05 -4.38 1.19
CA THR A 157 3.99 -3.81 0.20
C THR A 157 3.71 -4.32 -1.21
N SER A 158 3.41 -5.60 -1.42
CA SER A 158 3.08 -6.15 -2.74
C SER A 158 1.78 -5.54 -3.27
N ALA A 159 0.75 -5.45 -2.45
CA ALA A 159 -0.49 -4.77 -2.81
C ALA A 159 -0.29 -3.28 -3.13
N LEU A 160 0.59 -2.57 -2.40
CA LEU A 160 0.93 -1.18 -2.70
C LEU A 160 1.45 -1.02 -4.13
N LEU A 161 2.35 -1.90 -4.57
CA LEU A 161 2.94 -1.86 -5.91
C LEU A 161 1.88 -2.10 -6.99
N GLU A 162 1.08 -3.13 -6.83
CA GLU A 162 0.03 -3.51 -7.78
C GLU A 162 -1.12 -2.49 -7.86
N ILE A 163 -1.54 -1.95 -6.71
CA ILE A 163 -2.55 -0.88 -6.68
C ILE A 163 -2.01 0.37 -7.36
N ALA A 164 -0.73 0.73 -7.13
CA ALA A 164 -0.11 1.89 -7.76
C ALA A 164 -0.06 1.74 -9.29
N GLU A 165 0.34 0.59 -9.82
CA GLU A 165 0.33 0.31 -11.26
C GLU A 165 -1.08 0.40 -11.85
N LYS A 166 -2.06 -0.22 -11.18
CA LYS A 166 -3.46 -0.19 -11.58
C LYS A 166 -4.03 1.23 -11.58
N LEU A 167 -3.68 2.06 -10.59
CA LEU A 167 -4.08 3.48 -10.54
C LEU A 167 -3.45 4.29 -11.68
N VAL A 168 -2.20 4.05 -12.04
CA VAL A 168 -1.57 4.70 -13.20
C VAL A 168 -2.30 4.35 -14.49
N GLY A 169 -2.64 3.06 -14.70
CA GLY A 169 -3.41 2.62 -15.86
C GLY A 169 -4.81 3.24 -15.93
N ASN A 170 -5.40 3.53 -14.77
CA ASN A 170 -6.74 4.12 -14.64
C ASN A 170 -6.73 5.59 -14.18
N ARG A 171 -5.62 6.31 -14.36
CA ARG A 171 -5.48 7.71 -13.88
C ARG A 171 -6.58 8.66 -14.35
N PHE A 172 -7.24 8.35 -15.48
CA PHE A 172 -8.37 9.13 -15.97
C PHE A 172 -9.60 9.10 -15.04
N MET A 173 -9.67 8.12 -14.11
CA MET A 173 -10.69 8.04 -13.07
C MET A 173 -10.35 8.88 -11.83
N LEU A 174 -9.13 9.40 -11.70
CA LEU A 174 -8.68 10.14 -10.54
C LEU A 174 -8.86 11.64 -10.76
N ARG A 175 -9.70 12.28 -9.97
CA ARG A 175 -9.77 13.75 -9.89
C ARG A 175 -8.70 14.31 -8.97
N ARG A 176 -8.54 13.69 -7.77
CA ARG A 176 -7.47 13.96 -6.80
C ARG A 176 -6.23 13.15 -7.14
N SER A 177 -5.08 13.66 -6.75
CA SER A 177 -3.82 12.92 -6.87
C SER A 177 -3.68 11.86 -5.78
N VAL A 178 -2.88 10.83 -6.05
CA VAL A 178 -2.58 9.78 -5.05
C VAL A 178 -1.08 9.76 -4.80
N ILE A 179 -0.66 9.95 -3.56
CA ILE A 179 0.72 9.71 -3.11
C ILE A 179 0.82 8.25 -2.71
N VAL A 180 1.83 7.53 -3.21
CA VAL A 180 2.13 6.16 -2.83
C VAL A 180 3.43 6.13 -2.03
N VAL A 181 3.40 5.49 -0.85
CA VAL A 181 4.53 5.49 0.07
C VAL A 181 4.79 4.09 0.61
N ALA A 182 6.00 3.57 0.38
CA ALA A 182 6.50 2.44 1.13
C ALA A 182 7.34 2.97 2.30
N PHE A 183 6.83 2.81 3.52
CA PHE A 183 7.50 3.31 4.74
C PHE A 183 8.63 2.39 5.18
N GLY A 184 9.70 2.99 5.67
CA GLY A 184 10.80 2.26 6.26
C GLY A 184 10.86 2.46 7.78
N ALA A 185 11.33 1.44 8.51
CA ALA A 185 11.49 1.49 9.95
C ALA A 185 10.17 1.66 10.75
N GLU A 186 9.08 1.10 10.25
CA GLU A 186 7.83 0.97 11.01
C GLU A 186 8.06 0.17 12.28
N GLU A 187 8.69 -1.00 12.16
CA GLU A 187 9.03 -1.96 13.22
C GLU A 187 9.91 -1.37 14.35
N GLN A 188 10.51 -0.24 14.07
CA GLN A 188 11.32 0.50 15.03
C GLN A 188 10.51 1.56 15.80
N GLY A 189 9.22 1.65 15.55
CA GLY A 189 8.26 2.57 16.20
C GLY A 189 7.77 3.67 15.27
N LEU A 190 7.29 3.32 14.09
CA LEU A 190 6.66 4.22 13.10
C LEU A 190 7.59 5.32 12.57
N LEU A 191 8.93 5.10 12.62
CA LEU A 191 9.90 6.17 12.36
C LEU A 191 9.83 6.71 10.93
N GLY A 192 9.45 5.87 9.95
CA GLY A 192 9.31 6.26 8.56
C GLY A 192 8.11 7.17 8.33
N SER A 193 6.95 6.81 8.83
CA SER A 193 5.74 7.60 8.70
C SER A 193 5.81 8.89 9.53
N GLU A 194 6.39 8.86 10.74
CA GLU A 194 6.67 10.08 11.51
C GLU A 194 7.61 11.04 10.77
N TYR A 195 8.66 10.50 10.13
CA TYR A 195 9.55 11.31 9.31
C TYR A 195 8.82 11.89 8.10
N PHE A 196 7.99 11.07 7.44
CA PHE A 196 7.23 11.49 6.27
C PHE A 196 6.27 12.65 6.58
N VAL A 197 5.46 12.56 7.64
CA VAL A 197 4.50 13.62 7.98
C VAL A 197 5.16 14.91 8.43
N ARG A 198 6.39 14.85 8.95
CA ARG A 198 7.20 16.05 9.28
C ARG A 198 7.92 16.65 8.06
N ASN A 199 8.04 15.92 6.96
CA ASN A 199 8.78 16.31 5.76
C ASN A 199 7.96 16.01 4.50
N LEU A 200 6.72 16.45 4.49
CA LEU A 200 5.77 16.24 3.39
C LEU A 200 6.26 16.93 2.11
N PRO A 201 6.14 16.28 0.94
CA PRO A 201 6.46 16.90 -0.35
C PRO A 201 5.38 17.88 -0.84
N VAL A 202 4.26 17.97 -0.13
CA VAL A 202 3.09 18.82 -0.43
C VAL A 202 2.59 19.48 0.86
N PRO A 203 1.80 20.56 0.79
CA PRO A 203 1.19 21.17 1.97
C PRO A 203 0.33 20.14 2.73
N LYS A 204 0.45 20.11 4.06
CA LYS A 204 -0.27 19.15 4.92
C LYS A 204 -1.80 19.20 4.69
N GLU A 205 -2.33 20.37 4.55
CA GLU A 205 -3.76 20.65 4.37
C GLU A 205 -4.30 20.08 3.04
N SER A 206 -3.42 19.82 2.09
CA SER A 206 -3.76 19.19 0.81
C SER A 206 -3.96 17.67 0.93
N ILE A 207 -3.46 17.03 1.99
CA ILE A 207 -3.65 15.61 2.23
C ILE A 207 -5.00 15.39 2.90
N LYS A 208 -5.89 14.65 2.24
CA LYS A 208 -7.28 14.48 2.67
C LYS A 208 -7.54 13.16 3.40
N LEU A 209 -6.81 12.11 3.05
CA LEU A 209 -6.94 10.77 3.65
C LEU A 209 -5.62 10.02 3.50
N MET A 210 -5.26 9.25 4.52
CA MET A 210 -4.20 8.24 4.43
C MET A 210 -4.80 6.84 4.62
N ILE A 211 -4.58 5.97 3.65
CA ILE A 211 -4.99 4.56 3.68
C ILE A 211 -3.74 3.72 3.91
N ASN A 212 -3.72 2.95 4.98
CA ASN A 212 -2.60 2.10 5.38
C ASN A 212 -2.95 0.62 5.24
N MET A 213 -2.03 -0.14 4.69
CA MET A 213 -2.12 -1.60 4.56
C MET A 213 -1.06 -2.24 5.41
N ASP A 214 -1.49 -3.04 6.37
CA ASP A 214 -0.58 -3.76 7.26
C ASP A 214 -1.14 -5.14 7.58
N MET A 215 -0.45 -6.22 7.14
CA MET A 215 -0.91 -7.60 7.30
C MET A 215 -2.24 -7.90 6.56
N ILE A 216 -2.26 -7.80 5.24
CA ILE A 216 -3.46 -8.02 4.43
C ILE A 216 -3.47 -9.35 3.65
N GLY A 217 -2.48 -10.20 3.87
CA GLY A 217 -2.29 -11.46 3.14
C GLY A 217 -2.95 -12.70 3.76
N ARG A 218 -3.66 -12.57 4.89
CA ARG A 218 -4.25 -13.70 5.62
C ARG A 218 -5.77 -13.64 5.68
N LEU A 219 -6.44 -13.19 4.59
CA LEU A 219 -7.90 -13.17 4.53
C LEU A 219 -8.46 -14.57 4.89
N ASN A 220 -9.30 -14.62 5.92
CA ASN A 220 -9.87 -15.84 6.47
C ASN A 220 -11.08 -16.35 5.67
N GLU A 221 -11.59 -17.53 6.02
CA GLU A 221 -12.77 -18.11 5.37
C GLU A 221 -14.03 -17.26 5.54
N GLN A 222 -14.15 -16.51 6.64
CA GLN A 222 -15.24 -15.59 6.90
C GLN A 222 -15.13 -14.30 6.11
N GLN A 223 -14.08 -14.16 5.27
CA GLN A 223 -13.80 -13.00 4.42
C GLN A 223 -13.69 -11.68 5.22
N GLN A 224 -13.19 -11.75 6.45
CA GLN A 224 -13.11 -10.59 7.34
C GLN A 224 -11.90 -9.71 7.01
N VAL A 225 -12.18 -8.43 6.83
CA VAL A 225 -11.18 -7.35 6.75
C VAL A 225 -11.47 -6.38 7.89
N TYR A 226 -10.50 -6.22 8.75
CA TYR A 226 -10.60 -5.31 9.91
C TYR A 226 -10.04 -3.96 9.55
N MET A 227 -10.67 -2.90 10.04
CA MET A 227 -10.18 -1.55 9.84
C MET A 227 -10.56 -0.60 10.96
N GLY A 228 -9.64 0.33 11.25
CA GLY A 228 -9.86 1.45 12.15
C GLY A 228 -9.76 2.79 11.43
N GLY A 229 -10.30 3.83 12.06
CA GLY A 229 -10.25 5.21 11.55
C GLY A 229 -11.31 5.56 10.51
N ALA A 230 -12.23 4.68 10.18
CA ALA A 230 -13.27 4.95 9.17
C ALA A 230 -14.21 6.11 9.54
N GLY A 231 -14.34 6.46 10.81
CA GLY A 231 -15.08 7.64 11.26
C GLY A 231 -14.29 8.95 11.18
N THR A 232 -13.01 8.92 10.81
CA THR A 232 -12.17 10.13 10.72
C THR A 232 -12.49 11.00 9.49
N PHE A 233 -13.37 10.54 8.62
CA PHE A 233 -13.88 11.28 7.47
C PHE A 233 -15.38 11.00 7.26
N PRO A 234 -16.13 11.93 6.62
CA PRO A 234 -17.58 11.79 6.47
C PRO A 234 -17.98 10.52 5.74
N LYS A 235 -19.02 9.82 6.23
CA LYS A 235 -19.58 8.59 5.63
C LYS A 235 -18.58 7.44 5.43
N GLY A 236 -17.38 7.50 6.03
CA GLY A 236 -16.34 6.49 5.82
C GLY A 236 -16.75 5.10 6.30
N VAL A 237 -17.48 5.00 7.41
CA VAL A 237 -17.99 3.70 7.92
C VAL A 237 -18.94 3.05 6.91
N ASP A 238 -19.90 3.79 6.37
CA ASP A 238 -20.86 3.26 5.40
C ASP A 238 -20.17 2.91 4.09
N LEU A 239 -19.30 3.81 3.58
CA LEU A 239 -18.49 3.56 2.38
C LEU A 239 -17.74 2.23 2.47
N MET A 240 -17.06 1.98 3.59
CA MET A 240 -16.27 0.77 3.73
C MET A 240 -17.14 -0.49 3.86
N LYS A 241 -18.27 -0.42 4.54
CA LYS A 241 -19.23 -1.54 4.61
C LYS A 241 -19.81 -1.88 3.24
N ASP A 242 -20.27 -0.87 2.51
CA ASP A 242 -20.92 -1.05 1.20
C ASP A 242 -19.96 -1.63 0.17
N LEU A 243 -18.79 -1.01 -0.02
CA LEU A 243 -17.77 -1.50 -0.95
C LEU A 243 -17.26 -2.90 -0.62
N GLY A 244 -17.09 -3.21 0.68
CA GLY A 244 -16.68 -4.54 1.10
C GLY A 244 -17.75 -5.59 0.77
N SER A 245 -19.00 -5.28 1.04
CA SER A 245 -20.14 -6.16 0.75
C SER A 245 -20.29 -6.42 -0.76
N GLU A 246 -20.13 -5.41 -1.60
CA GLU A 246 -20.13 -5.55 -3.08
C GLU A 246 -19.07 -6.54 -3.57
N LEU A 247 -17.95 -6.64 -2.87
CA LEU A 247 -16.85 -7.56 -3.20
C LEU A 247 -17.00 -8.93 -2.51
N GLY A 248 -18.08 -9.16 -1.77
CA GLY A 248 -18.28 -10.38 -0.98
C GLY A 248 -17.23 -10.50 0.15
N LEU A 249 -16.77 -9.38 0.70
CA LEU A 249 -16.01 -9.29 1.93
C LEU A 249 -16.96 -9.08 3.11
N ASN A 250 -16.47 -9.34 4.31
CA ASN A 250 -17.17 -9.09 5.57
C ASN A 250 -16.34 -8.07 6.38
N PRO A 251 -16.45 -6.76 6.08
CA PRO A 251 -15.64 -5.75 6.72
C PRO A 251 -16.07 -5.50 8.17
N VAL A 252 -15.11 -5.57 9.09
CA VAL A 252 -15.26 -5.18 10.49
C VAL A 252 -14.74 -3.75 10.63
N VAL A 253 -15.67 -2.81 10.60
CA VAL A 253 -15.37 -1.37 10.47
C VAL A 253 -15.53 -0.67 11.81
N HIS A 254 -14.42 -0.12 12.32
CA HIS A 254 -14.40 0.73 13.50
C HIS A 254 -14.27 2.20 13.10
N ALA A 255 -15.11 3.06 13.69
CA ALA A 255 -15.08 4.50 13.43
C ALA A 255 -13.77 5.13 13.94
N GLY A 256 -13.41 4.81 15.20
CA GLY A 256 -12.16 5.15 15.85
C GLY A 256 -11.12 4.02 15.70
N GLU A 257 -10.54 3.60 16.81
CA GLU A 257 -9.50 2.57 16.88
C GLU A 257 -8.30 2.85 15.99
N VAL A 258 -7.81 4.09 16.04
CA VAL A 258 -6.62 4.50 15.29
C VAL A 258 -5.39 4.06 16.06
N GLY A 259 -4.81 2.94 15.68
CA GLY A 259 -3.63 2.39 16.35
C GLY A 259 -2.92 1.32 15.53
N GLY A 260 -1.73 0.95 15.98
CA GLY A 260 -1.01 -0.25 15.53
C GLY A 260 -0.07 -0.08 14.36
N SER A 261 -0.18 0.92 13.48
CA SER A 261 0.68 1.06 12.30
C SER A 261 0.82 2.52 11.81
N ASP A 262 1.42 2.72 10.65
CA ASP A 262 1.86 4.02 10.09
C ASP A 262 0.78 5.11 9.98
N HIS A 263 -0.50 4.75 9.85
CA HIS A 263 -1.61 5.71 9.81
C HIS A 263 -1.74 6.54 11.10
N VAL A 264 -1.23 6.04 12.22
CA VAL A 264 -1.19 6.78 13.52
C VAL A 264 -0.43 8.09 13.39
N SER A 265 0.67 8.12 12.62
CA SER A 265 1.48 9.32 12.41
C SER A 265 0.68 10.42 11.72
N PHE A 266 -0.19 10.06 10.79
CA PHE A 266 -1.07 11.00 10.07
C PHE A 266 -2.23 11.49 10.94
N TYR A 267 -2.86 10.57 11.68
CA TYR A 267 -3.96 10.94 12.58
C TYR A 267 -3.54 11.96 13.64
N LYS A 268 -2.33 11.80 14.22
CA LYS A 268 -1.77 12.76 15.19
C LYS A 268 -1.65 14.16 14.59
N GLU A 269 -1.43 14.29 13.31
CA GLU A 269 -1.34 15.56 12.58
C GLU A 269 -2.70 16.10 12.08
N GLY A 270 -3.82 15.45 12.44
CA GLY A 270 -5.16 15.87 12.05
C GLY A 270 -5.53 15.53 10.62
N ILE A 271 -4.92 14.50 10.06
CA ILE A 271 -5.24 13.94 8.74
C ILE A 271 -6.16 12.73 8.94
N SER A 272 -7.22 12.63 8.14
CA SER A 272 -8.10 11.46 8.14
C SER A 272 -7.34 10.19 7.78
N VAL A 273 -7.70 9.07 8.40
CA VAL A 273 -6.98 7.81 8.20
C VAL A 273 -7.92 6.62 8.06
N LEU A 274 -7.40 5.58 7.44
CA LEU A 274 -8.00 4.26 7.36
C LEU A 274 -6.87 3.22 7.44
N GLY A 275 -6.81 2.44 8.51
CA GLY A 275 -5.86 1.34 8.67
C GLY A 275 -6.53 0.01 8.43
N LEU A 276 -6.03 -0.83 7.50
CA LEU A 276 -6.62 -2.13 7.14
C LEU A 276 -5.67 -3.28 7.42
N HIS A 277 -6.24 -4.39 7.93
CA HIS A 277 -5.56 -5.67 8.09
C HIS A 277 -6.53 -6.86 7.99
N THR A 278 -6.03 -8.08 7.85
CA THR A 278 -6.85 -9.32 7.80
C THR A 278 -6.86 -10.11 9.11
N GLY A 279 -6.35 -9.50 10.18
CA GLY A 279 -6.31 -10.10 11.52
C GLY A 279 -4.91 -10.54 11.95
N GLY A 280 -4.75 -10.78 13.25
CA GLY A 280 -3.52 -11.33 13.81
C GLY A 280 -3.45 -12.84 13.62
N HIS A 281 -2.22 -13.39 13.61
CA HIS A 281 -1.97 -14.82 13.47
C HIS A 281 -0.79 -15.28 14.35
N PRO A 282 -0.67 -16.59 14.65
CA PRO A 282 0.37 -17.11 15.55
C PRO A 282 1.81 -16.88 15.05
N GLN A 283 2.02 -16.70 13.75
CA GLN A 283 3.34 -16.50 13.13
C GLN A 283 3.82 -15.04 13.16
N TYR A 284 2.97 -14.10 13.60
CA TYR A 284 3.31 -12.67 13.70
C TYR A 284 4.63 -12.45 14.45
N HIS A 285 5.56 -11.71 13.86
CA HIS A 285 6.91 -11.44 14.38
C HIS A 285 7.77 -12.71 14.62
N ARG A 286 7.56 -13.75 13.82
CA ARG A 286 8.29 -15.01 13.90
C ARG A 286 8.93 -15.39 12.56
N PRO A 287 9.96 -16.25 12.55
CA PRO A 287 10.53 -16.82 11.32
C PRO A 287 9.53 -17.61 10.48
N GLU A 288 8.46 -18.08 11.10
CA GLU A 288 7.39 -18.86 10.48
C GLU A 288 6.36 -18.00 9.72
N ASP A 289 6.49 -16.66 9.70
CA ASP A 289 5.69 -15.81 8.81
C ASP A 289 6.26 -15.85 7.39
N THR A 290 5.87 -16.89 6.67
CA THR A 290 6.40 -17.28 5.36
C THR A 290 5.36 -17.18 4.26
N MET A 291 5.82 -17.09 3.00
CA MET A 291 4.99 -16.86 1.82
C MET A 291 3.97 -17.99 1.57
N ASP A 292 4.29 -19.23 1.90
CA ASP A 292 3.39 -20.39 1.74
C ASP A 292 2.12 -20.31 2.57
N LEU A 293 2.09 -19.43 3.56
CA LEU A 293 0.94 -19.17 4.40
C LEU A 293 0.06 -18.00 3.90
N ILE A 294 0.45 -17.31 2.85
CA ILE A 294 -0.33 -16.19 2.29
C ILE A 294 -1.49 -16.71 1.44
N ASN A 295 -2.68 -16.22 1.71
CA ASN A 295 -3.87 -16.40 0.88
C ASN A 295 -3.83 -15.40 -0.28
N ILE A 296 -3.08 -15.72 -1.35
CA ILE A 296 -2.90 -14.80 -2.50
C ILE A 296 -4.23 -14.39 -3.15
N PRO A 297 -5.21 -15.27 -3.39
CA PRO A 297 -6.53 -14.85 -3.86
C PRO A 297 -7.23 -13.87 -2.91
N GLY A 298 -7.08 -14.08 -1.60
CA GLY A 298 -7.60 -13.19 -0.57
C GLY A 298 -6.90 -11.82 -0.57
N GLU A 299 -5.58 -11.80 -0.68
CA GLU A 299 -4.79 -10.56 -0.78
C GLU A 299 -5.19 -9.73 -2.00
N ILE A 300 -5.37 -10.37 -3.17
CA ILE A 300 -5.87 -9.70 -4.39
C ILE A 300 -7.25 -9.09 -4.14
N LYS A 301 -8.14 -9.80 -3.46
CA LYS A 301 -9.47 -9.30 -3.14
C LYS A 301 -9.44 -8.09 -2.21
N VAL A 302 -8.57 -8.11 -1.21
CA VAL A 302 -8.35 -6.95 -0.31
C VAL A 302 -7.70 -5.79 -1.06
N ALA A 303 -6.72 -6.04 -1.92
CA ALA A 303 -6.10 -5.02 -2.76
C ALA A 303 -7.13 -4.38 -3.71
N GLU A 304 -8.04 -5.15 -4.30
CA GLU A 304 -9.14 -4.64 -5.12
C GLU A 304 -10.11 -3.76 -4.30
N TYR A 305 -10.39 -4.16 -3.07
CA TYR A 305 -11.21 -3.37 -2.15
C TYR A 305 -10.59 -2.00 -1.87
N ILE A 306 -9.29 -1.96 -1.59
CA ILE A 306 -8.55 -0.72 -1.35
C ILE A 306 -8.49 0.13 -2.62
N TYR A 307 -8.22 -0.49 -3.78
CA TYR A 307 -8.25 0.21 -5.06
C TYR A 307 -9.59 0.91 -5.30
N ARG A 308 -10.72 0.20 -5.12
CA ARG A 308 -12.05 0.80 -5.28
C ARG A 308 -12.33 1.90 -4.27
N THR A 309 -11.85 1.76 -3.04
CA THR A 309 -11.93 2.83 -2.04
C THR A 309 -11.21 4.08 -2.54
N ILE A 310 -10.00 3.96 -3.11
CA ILE A 310 -9.25 5.09 -3.66
C ILE A 310 -10.00 5.70 -4.84
N ILE A 311 -10.51 4.90 -5.77
CA ILE A 311 -11.30 5.41 -6.90
C ILE A 311 -12.52 6.19 -6.42
N LYS A 312 -13.19 5.72 -5.37
CA LYS A 312 -14.36 6.41 -4.78
C LYS A 312 -13.99 7.76 -4.18
N VAL A 313 -12.98 7.80 -3.32
CA VAL A 313 -12.61 9.03 -2.59
C VAL A 313 -11.77 10.00 -3.43
N ALA A 314 -11.01 9.52 -4.39
CA ALA A 314 -10.18 10.35 -5.26
C ALA A 314 -10.87 10.73 -6.58
N GLY A 315 -11.77 9.90 -7.09
CA GLY A 315 -12.40 10.06 -8.40
C GLY A 315 -13.76 10.76 -8.38
N GLU A 316 -14.49 10.67 -7.27
CA GLU A 316 -15.82 11.27 -7.14
C GLU A 316 -15.81 12.57 -6.34
N ASP A 317 -16.96 13.24 -6.29
CA ASP A 317 -17.17 14.44 -5.47
C ASP A 317 -17.45 14.03 -4.01
N TYR A 318 -16.39 13.53 -3.35
CA TYR A 318 -16.44 13.04 -1.99
C TYR A 318 -15.99 14.14 -1.02
N GLU A 319 -16.82 14.45 0.00
CA GLU A 319 -16.45 15.41 1.02
C GLU A 319 -15.34 14.84 1.91
N MET A 320 -14.20 15.53 1.95
CA MET A 320 -13.03 15.13 2.73
C MET A 320 -12.75 16.17 3.83
N LYS A 321 -13.28 15.91 5.02
CA LYS A 321 -13.10 16.73 6.22
C LYS A 321 -12.64 15.83 7.36
N PHE A 322 -11.58 16.21 8.05
CA PHE A 322 -11.11 15.48 9.23
C PHE A 322 -12.14 15.55 10.36
N ILE A 323 -12.46 14.40 10.94
CA ILE A 323 -13.32 14.22 12.12
C ILE A 323 -12.48 13.51 13.16
N ARG A 324 -12.20 14.19 14.28
CA ARG A 324 -11.48 13.58 15.38
C ARG A 324 -12.35 12.51 16.02
N GLN A 325 -11.79 11.36 16.30
CA GLN A 325 -12.42 10.29 17.06
C GLN A 325 -11.88 10.32 18.50
N ASP A 326 -12.75 10.19 19.47
CA ASP A 326 -12.44 10.16 20.90
C ASP A 326 -11.87 8.81 21.33
#